data_c7eda979b4c0adebad92c2ed8dead38b
#
_entry.id   c7eda979b4c0adebad92c2ed8dead38b
#
_cell.length_a   1.000
_cell.length_b   1.000
_cell.length_c   1.000
_cell.angle_alpha   90.00
_cell.angle_beta   90.00
_cell.angle_gamma   90.00
#
_symmetry.space_group_name_H-M   'P 1'
#
loop_
_entity.id
_entity.type
_entity.pdbx_description
1 polymer ?
#
loop_
_entity_poly.entity_id
_entity_poly.type
_entity_poly.pdbx_seq_one_letter_code
_entity_poly.pdbx_strand_id
1 'polypeptide(L)'
;MASTPKIIVVGGGLAGLAATIKIAEAGGHVDLFSIVPVKRSHSVCAQGGINAAKNLKGEGDSTWQHFDDTVYGGDFLANQPPVKEMCEAAPGIIDLLDRMGVPFNRTPEGLLDFRRFGGTLYNRTAFAGATTGQQLLYALDEQVRRHEADGKVKKYEAW
;
A
#
# COMPACT_ATOMS: atom_id res chain seq x y z
N MET A 1 -25.07 -15.59 -21.22
CA MET A 1 -24.00 -15.47 -20.19
C MET A 1 -23.75 -13.98 -19.98
N ALA A 2 -23.78 -13.47 -18.74
CA ALA A 2 -23.45 -12.10 -18.47
C ALA A 2 -21.95 -11.89 -18.82
N SER A 3 -21.63 -10.85 -19.57
CA SER A 3 -20.23 -10.51 -19.90
C SER A 3 -19.53 -10.10 -18.61
N THR A 4 -18.34 -10.65 -18.36
CA THR A 4 -17.49 -10.20 -17.24
C THR A 4 -17.18 -8.71 -17.42
N PRO A 5 -17.41 -7.88 -16.41
CA PRO A 5 -17.16 -6.44 -16.54
C PRO A 5 -15.68 -6.17 -16.81
N LYS A 6 -15.42 -5.33 -17.79
CA LYS A 6 -14.09 -4.80 -18.09
C LYS A 6 -13.94 -3.44 -17.42
N ILE A 7 -12.92 -3.31 -16.58
CA ILE A 7 -12.71 -2.12 -15.75
C ILE A 7 -11.40 -1.44 -16.17
N ILE A 8 -11.43 -0.12 -16.29
CA ILE A 8 -10.25 0.68 -16.59
C ILE A 8 -9.70 1.25 -15.28
N VAL A 9 -8.42 1.01 -15.03
CA VAL A 9 -7.67 1.63 -13.94
C VAL A 9 -6.62 2.58 -14.54
N VAL A 10 -6.63 3.83 -14.11
CA VAL A 10 -5.68 4.85 -14.58
C VAL A 10 -4.71 5.21 -13.45
N GLY A 11 -3.43 4.92 -13.67
CA GLY A 11 -2.35 5.15 -12.73
C GLY A 11 -1.67 3.86 -12.23
N GLY A 12 -0.39 3.65 -12.60
CA GLY A 12 0.41 2.48 -12.27
C GLY A 12 1.20 2.60 -10.95
N GLY A 13 0.77 3.47 -10.01
CA GLY A 13 1.32 3.56 -8.66
C GLY A 13 0.73 2.53 -7.70
N LEU A 14 1.10 2.61 -6.42
CA LEU A 14 0.66 1.65 -5.39
C LEU A 14 -0.88 1.51 -5.35
N ALA A 15 -1.61 2.62 -5.40
CA ALA A 15 -3.08 2.62 -5.35
C ALA A 15 -3.70 1.90 -6.57
N GLY A 16 -3.20 2.20 -7.78
CA GLY A 16 -3.71 1.58 -9.01
C GLY A 16 -3.38 0.09 -9.08
N LEU A 17 -2.19 -0.32 -8.65
CA LEU A 17 -1.82 -1.74 -8.58
C LEU A 17 -2.68 -2.49 -7.55
N ALA A 18 -2.89 -1.91 -6.36
CA ALA A 18 -3.74 -2.51 -5.34
C ALA A 18 -5.21 -2.65 -5.81
N ALA A 19 -5.77 -1.62 -6.46
CA ALA A 19 -7.11 -1.66 -7.05
C ALA A 19 -7.20 -2.75 -8.13
N THR A 20 -6.20 -2.83 -9.03
CA THR A 20 -6.12 -3.83 -10.10
C THR A 20 -6.14 -5.25 -9.52
N ILE A 21 -5.35 -5.53 -8.48
CA ILE A 21 -5.32 -6.82 -7.80
C ILE A 21 -6.70 -7.16 -7.24
N LYS A 22 -7.32 -6.22 -6.51
CA LYS A 22 -8.64 -6.45 -5.89
C LYS A 22 -9.74 -6.72 -6.91
N ILE A 23 -9.75 -5.99 -8.02
CA ILE A 23 -10.71 -6.22 -9.11
C ILE A 23 -10.51 -7.60 -9.74
N ALA A 24 -9.25 -7.97 -10.04
CA ALA A 24 -8.92 -9.25 -10.64
C ALA A 24 -9.24 -10.45 -9.71
N GLU A 25 -9.00 -10.30 -8.39
CA GLU A 25 -9.40 -11.28 -7.36
C GLU A 25 -10.91 -11.43 -7.29
N ALA A 26 -11.69 -10.36 -7.48
CA ALA A 26 -13.14 -10.37 -7.53
C ALA A 26 -13.71 -10.93 -8.86
N GLY A 27 -12.86 -11.38 -9.78
CA GLY A 27 -13.26 -11.96 -11.07
C GLY A 27 -13.45 -10.95 -12.20
N GLY A 28 -13.11 -9.67 -12.00
CA GLY A 28 -13.14 -8.65 -13.04
C GLY A 28 -11.95 -8.73 -13.99
N HIS A 29 -12.08 -8.10 -15.17
CA HIS A 29 -10.98 -7.87 -16.10
C HIS A 29 -10.55 -6.41 -16.05
N VAL A 30 -9.24 -6.15 -16.06
CA VAL A 30 -8.68 -4.81 -15.90
C VAL A 30 -7.77 -4.44 -17.06
N ASP A 31 -8.01 -3.27 -17.63
CA ASP A 31 -7.04 -2.54 -18.43
C ASP A 31 -6.37 -1.47 -17.54
N LEU A 32 -5.11 -1.67 -17.21
CA LEU A 32 -4.32 -0.76 -16.38
C LEU A 32 -3.48 0.17 -17.28
N PHE A 33 -3.77 1.45 -17.23
CA PHE A 33 -3.02 2.49 -17.97
C PHE A 33 -2.03 3.20 -17.05
N SER A 34 -0.80 3.39 -17.52
CA SER A 34 0.24 4.09 -16.78
C SER A 34 1.07 4.96 -17.72
N ILE A 35 1.26 6.23 -17.34
CA ILE A 35 2.06 7.22 -18.09
C ILE A 35 3.55 6.82 -18.16
N VAL A 36 4.01 6.00 -17.24
CA VAL A 36 5.37 5.42 -17.20
C VAL A 36 5.25 3.92 -16.95
N PRO A 37 6.30 3.13 -17.20
CA PRO A 37 6.34 1.75 -16.69
C PRO A 37 6.01 1.72 -15.20
N VAL A 38 5.13 0.81 -14.77
CA VAL A 38 4.61 0.80 -13.37
C VAL A 38 5.74 0.79 -12.33
N LYS A 39 6.84 0.08 -12.60
CA LYS A 39 8.04 0.05 -11.73
C LYS A 39 8.79 1.39 -11.65
N ARG A 40 8.43 2.37 -12.47
CA ARG A 40 8.98 3.73 -12.48
C ARG A 40 7.97 4.79 -12.04
N SER A 41 6.80 4.37 -11.55
CA SER A 41 5.83 5.31 -10.98
C SER A 41 6.43 6.05 -9.81
N HIS A 42 5.90 7.25 -9.49
CA HIS A 42 6.45 8.11 -8.43
C HIS A 42 6.53 7.40 -7.06
N SER A 43 5.68 6.40 -6.83
CA SER A 43 5.72 5.57 -5.62
C SER A 43 7.09 4.94 -5.35
N VAL A 44 7.92 4.70 -6.38
CA VAL A 44 9.27 4.13 -6.24
C VAL A 44 10.20 5.03 -5.41
N CYS A 45 9.94 6.33 -5.37
CA CYS A 45 10.77 7.33 -4.68
C CYS A 45 10.50 7.40 -3.17
N ALA A 46 9.45 6.75 -2.66
CA ALA A 46 9.12 6.81 -1.24
C ALA A 46 10.13 6.04 -0.38
N GLN A 47 10.74 6.72 0.59
CA GLN A 47 11.82 6.19 1.43
C GLN A 47 11.46 6.11 2.91
N GLY A 48 10.47 6.90 3.35
CA GLY A 48 10.13 7.06 4.77
C GLY A 48 9.59 5.81 5.44
N GLY A 49 8.79 5.08 4.74
CA GLY A 49 8.02 3.95 5.26
C GLY A 49 6.52 4.17 5.15
N ILE A 50 5.76 3.28 5.72
CA ILE A 50 4.29 3.30 5.73
C ILE A 50 3.78 3.19 7.16
N ASN A 51 2.88 4.10 7.57
CA ASN A 51 2.35 4.17 8.92
C ASN A 51 1.23 3.14 9.13
N ALA A 52 1.32 2.40 10.24
CA ALA A 52 0.29 1.47 10.70
C ALA A 52 0.39 1.26 12.20
N ALA A 53 -0.65 1.57 12.93
CA ALA A 53 -0.67 1.49 14.40
C ALA A 53 -0.84 0.03 14.86
N LYS A 54 0.24 -0.78 14.79
CA LYS A 54 0.27 -2.16 15.27
C LYS A 54 0.65 -2.29 16.75
N ASN A 55 1.16 -1.23 17.33
CA ASN A 55 1.57 -1.16 18.75
C ASN A 55 2.50 -2.29 19.21
N LEU A 56 3.36 -2.80 18.33
CA LEU A 56 4.26 -3.94 18.66
C LEU A 56 5.30 -3.61 19.74
N LYS A 57 5.59 -2.32 19.96
CA LYS A 57 6.50 -1.85 21.02
C LYS A 57 5.78 -1.52 22.34
N GLY A 58 4.46 -1.70 22.40
CA GLY A 58 3.70 -1.49 23.65
C GLY A 58 3.62 -0.04 24.12
N GLU A 59 3.73 0.94 23.20
CA GLU A 59 3.74 2.38 23.52
C GLU A 59 2.33 2.95 23.73
N GLY A 60 1.27 2.15 23.58
CA GLY A 60 -0.12 2.59 23.70
C GLY A 60 -0.68 3.22 22.42
N ASP A 61 -0.03 3.01 21.27
CA ASP A 61 -0.52 3.45 19.98
C ASP A 61 -1.78 2.68 19.55
N SER A 62 -2.66 3.35 18.80
CA SER A 62 -3.90 2.76 18.31
C SER A 62 -4.28 3.32 16.94
N THR A 63 -5.17 2.63 16.23
CA THR A 63 -5.72 3.12 14.96
C THR A 63 -6.48 4.43 15.15
N TRP A 64 -7.09 4.64 16.31
CA TRP A 64 -7.74 5.89 16.67
C TRP A 64 -6.73 7.03 16.84
N GLN A 65 -5.62 6.80 17.55
CA GLN A 65 -4.53 7.78 17.67
C GLN A 65 -3.90 8.08 16.31
N HIS A 66 -3.74 7.06 15.45
CA HIS A 66 -3.27 7.26 14.08
C HIS A 66 -4.23 8.13 13.26
N PHE A 67 -5.53 7.93 13.42
CA PHE A 67 -6.56 8.78 12.79
C PHE A 67 -6.49 10.22 13.29
N ASP A 68 -6.45 10.42 14.60
CA ASP A 68 -6.39 11.75 15.22
C ASP A 68 -5.15 12.54 14.75
N ASP A 69 -3.98 11.93 14.81
CA ASP A 69 -2.73 12.51 14.32
C ASP A 69 -2.79 12.87 12.83
N THR A 70 -3.46 12.04 12.02
CA THR A 70 -3.58 12.26 10.57
C THR A 70 -4.50 13.44 10.27
N VAL A 71 -5.63 13.54 10.97
CA VAL A 71 -6.58 14.66 10.83
C VAL A 71 -5.94 15.96 11.31
N TYR A 72 -5.26 15.94 12.46
CA TYR A 72 -4.52 17.08 12.99
C TYR A 72 -3.41 17.53 12.05
N GLY A 73 -2.59 16.61 11.56
CA GLY A 73 -1.50 16.90 10.61
C GLY A 73 -1.97 17.46 9.26
N GLY A 74 -3.22 17.22 8.91
CA GLY A 74 -3.91 17.78 7.74
C GLY A 74 -4.69 19.07 8.03
N ASP A 75 -4.43 19.75 9.14
CA ASP A 75 -5.14 20.98 9.55
C ASP A 75 -6.67 20.83 9.56
N PHE A 76 -7.18 19.62 9.85
CA PHE A 76 -8.62 19.29 9.85
C PHE A 76 -9.32 19.48 8.50
N LEU A 77 -8.58 19.61 7.39
CA LEU A 77 -9.13 19.81 6.04
C LEU A 77 -9.51 18.49 5.36
N ALA A 78 -9.03 17.36 5.86
CA ALA A 78 -9.28 16.06 5.26
C ALA A 78 -10.73 15.61 5.43
N ASN A 79 -11.24 14.84 4.45
CA ASN A 79 -12.49 14.10 4.61
C ASN A 79 -12.25 12.96 5.60
N GLN A 80 -12.81 13.09 6.81
CA GLN A 80 -12.48 12.21 7.94
C GLN A 80 -12.89 10.73 7.79
N PRO A 81 -14.07 10.38 7.21
CA PRO A 81 -14.45 8.98 7.07
C PRO A 81 -13.44 8.13 6.30
N PRO A 82 -12.94 8.50 5.10
CA PRO A 82 -11.89 7.75 4.41
C PRO A 82 -10.57 7.68 5.19
N VAL A 83 -10.21 8.75 5.93
CA VAL A 83 -9.00 8.76 6.78
C VAL A 83 -9.13 7.71 7.89
N LYS A 84 -10.29 7.62 8.51
CA LYS A 84 -10.55 6.63 9.56
C LYS A 84 -10.42 5.20 9.01
N GLU A 85 -11.09 4.91 7.90
CA GLU A 85 -11.00 3.59 7.24
C GLU A 85 -9.55 3.23 6.88
N MET A 86 -8.78 4.17 6.35
CA MET A 86 -7.36 3.99 6.04
C MET A 86 -6.56 3.61 7.28
N CYS A 87 -6.73 4.34 8.39
CA CYS A 87 -5.98 4.08 9.62
C CYS A 87 -6.36 2.74 10.26
N GLU A 88 -7.64 2.36 10.19
CA GLU A 88 -8.14 1.07 10.68
C GLU A 88 -7.64 -0.10 9.82
N ALA A 89 -7.55 0.07 8.51
CA ALA A 89 -7.07 -0.96 7.59
C ALA A 89 -5.54 -1.11 7.59
N ALA A 90 -4.79 -0.07 7.92
CA ALA A 90 -3.33 -0.02 7.78
C ALA A 90 -2.60 -1.19 8.46
N PRO A 91 -2.91 -1.64 9.70
CA PRO A 91 -2.26 -2.80 10.31
C PRO A 91 -2.38 -4.07 9.46
N GLY A 92 -3.56 -4.37 8.93
CA GLY A 92 -3.79 -5.53 8.07
C GLY A 92 -3.10 -5.41 6.70
N ILE A 93 -2.95 -4.19 6.18
CA ILE A 93 -2.23 -3.92 4.93
C ILE A 93 -0.75 -4.23 5.10
N ILE A 94 -0.13 -3.88 6.23
CA ILE A 94 1.27 -4.25 6.52
C ILE A 94 1.43 -5.78 6.53
N ASP A 95 0.52 -6.51 7.18
CA ASP A 95 0.57 -7.97 7.19
C ASP A 95 0.40 -8.58 5.79
N LEU A 96 -0.45 -7.98 4.97
CA LEU A 96 -0.64 -8.40 3.58
C LEU A 96 0.64 -8.19 2.75
N LEU A 97 1.25 -7.02 2.85
CA LEU A 97 2.47 -6.67 2.12
C LEU A 97 3.66 -7.53 2.57
N ASP A 98 3.77 -7.83 3.87
CA ASP A 98 4.77 -8.75 4.41
C ASP A 98 4.61 -10.15 3.80
N ARG A 99 3.38 -10.68 3.75
CA ARG A 99 3.08 -11.95 3.07
C ARG A 99 3.33 -11.93 1.57
N MET A 100 3.23 -10.77 0.91
CA MET A 100 3.61 -10.60 -0.50
C MET A 100 5.12 -10.55 -0.72
N GLY A 101 5.93 -10.62 0.35
CA GLY A 101 7.38 -10.66 0.27
C GLY A 101 8.07 -9.31 0.33
N VAL A 102 7.40 -8.25 0.80
CA VAL A 102 8.08 -6.98 1.08
C VAL A 102 9.10 -7.19 2.20
N PRO A 103 10.40 -6.93 1.96
CA PRO A 103 11.46 -7.19 2.94
C PRO A 103 11.51 -6.06 3.99
N PHE A 104 10.44 -5.92 4.78
CA PHE A 104 10.43 -4.98 5.90
C PHE A 104 11.56 -5.25 6.87
N ASN A 105 12.09 -4.20 7.48
CA ASN A 105 13.04 -4.33 8.57
C ASN A 105 12.46 -5.14 9.73
N ARG A 106 13.32 -5.92 10.37
CA ARG A 106 12.94 -6.80 11.47
C ARG A 106 13.80 -6.56 12.71
N THR A 107 13.20 -6.81 13.87
CA THR A 107 13.93 -6.87 15.14
C THR A 107 14.83 -8.10 15.16
N PRO A 108 15.81 -8.18 16.12
CA PRO A 108 16.63 -9.38 16.28
C PRO A 108 15.81 -10.68 16.50
N GLU A 109 14.61 -10.56 17.07
CA GLU A 109 13.67 -11.67 17.32
C GLU A 109 12.87 -12.06 16.06
N GLY A 110 13.05 -11.36 14.93
CA GLY A 110 12.37 -11.63 13.68
C GLY A 110 11.00 -10.96 13.50
N LEU A 111 10.56 -10.15 14.44
CA LEU A 111 9.31 -9.39 14.34
C LEU A 111 9.50 -8.18 13.42
N LEU A 112 8.39 -7.67 12.84
CA LEU A 112 8.42 -6.43 12.10
C LEU A 112 8.93 -5.29 12.97
N ASP A 113 9.94 -4.56 12.49
CA ASP A 113 10.42 -3.37 13.17
C ASP A 113 9.66 -2.12 12.71
N PHE A 114 9.42 -1.23 13.64
CA PHE A 114 8.74 0.03 13.44
C PHE A 114 9.58 1.18 13.98
N ARG A 115 9.56 2.30 13.27
CA ARG A 115 10.25 3.53 13.67
C ARG A 115 9.30 4.71 13.77
N ARG A 116 9.72 5.75 14.46
CA ARG A 116 9.08 7.07 14.38
C ARG A 116 9.51 7.75 13.09
N PHE A 117 8.56 8.30 12.35
CA PHE A 117 8.81 9.04 11.13
C PHE A 117 7.72 10.08 10.89
N GLY A 118 8.07 11.22 10.28
CA GLY A 118 7.10 12.25 9.92
C GLY A 118 6.47 12.97 11.12
N GLY A 119 7.17 13.08 12.26
CA GLY A 119 6.67 13.76 13.46
C GLY A 119 5.75 12.92 14.33
N THR A 120 5.54 11.63 14.03
CA THR A 120 4.73 10.74 14.86
C THR A 120 5.36 10.54 16.25
N LEU A 121 4.54 10.50 17.29
CA LEU A 121 4.99 10.25 18.67
C LEU A 121 5.27 8.76 18.94
N TYR A 122 4.71 7.87 18.12
CA TYR A 122 4.75 6.42 18.27
C TYR A 122 5.60 5.75 17.18
N ASN A 123 6.15 4.58 17.47
CA ASN A 123 6.82 3.73 16.50
C ASN A 123 5.77 2.98 15.66
N ARG A 124 5.18 3.65 14.67
CA ARG A 124 4.14 3.10 13.80
C ARG A 124 4.52 2.96 12.32
N THR A 125 5.74 3.34 11.95
CA THR A 125 6.17 3.34 10.56
C THR A 125 6.93 2.06 10.24
N ALA A 126 6.33 1.16 9.46
CA ALA A 126 7.03 0.01 8.87
C ALA A 126 7.89 0.49 7.70
N PHE A 127 9.08 -0.05 7.53
CA PHE A 127 10.04 0.40 6.53
C PHE A 127 10.92 -0.73 6.00
N ALA A 128 11.44 -0.56 4.79
CA ALA A 128 12.41 -1.45 4.17
C ALA A 128 13.65 -0.61 3.79
N GLY A 129 14.48 -0.31 4.78
CA GLY A 129 15.62 0.59 4.64
C GLY A 129 15.23 1.93 4.02
N ALA A 130 15.98 2.36 3.00
CA ALA A 130 15.71 3.56 2.20
C ALA A 130 14.92 3.28 0.91
N THR A 131 14.45 2.06 0.70
CA THR A 131 13.80 1.63 -0.55
C THR A 131 12.35 1.17 -0.35
N THR A 132 11.68 1.63 0.71
CA THR A 132 10.34 1.15 1.07
C THR A 132 9.37 1.22 -0.09
N GLY A 133 9.25 2.37 -0.75
CA GLY A 133 8.33 2.53 -1.88
C GLY A 133 8.63 1.60 -3.05
N GLN A 134 9.90 1.40 -3.35
CA GLN A 134 10.35 0.46 -4.39
C GLN A 134 9.94 -0.97 -4.05
N GLN A 135 10.15 -1.41 -2.82
CA GLN A 135 9.82 -2.77 -2.40
C GLN A 135 8.30 -3.02 -2.41
N LEU A 136 7.52 -2.05 -1.93
CA LEU A 136 6.05 -2.09 -2.01
C LEU A 136 5.56 -2.20 -3.45
N LEU A 137 6.14 -1.37 -4.34
CA LEU A 137 5.76 -1.31 -5.73
C LEU A 137 6.09 -2.64 -6.45
N TYR A 138 7.24 -3.21 -6.18
CA TYR A 138 7.67 -4.47 -6.79
C TYR A 138 6.79 -5.63 -6.31
N ALA A 139 6.48 -5.71 -5.03
CA ALA A 139 5.59 -6.75 -4.51
C ALA A 139 4.20 -6.70 -5.15
N LEU A 140 3.61 -5.49 -5.29
CA LEU A 140 2.32 -5.34 -5.95
C LEU A 140 2.40 -5.63 -7.48
N ASP A 141 3.45 -5.20 -8.17
CA ASP A 141 3.63 -5.52 -9.60
C ASP A 141 3.76 -7.03 -9.83
N GLU A 142 4.44 -7.77 -8.95
CA GLU A 142 4.52 -9.24 -9.03
C GLU A 142 3.12 -9.89 -8.93
N GLN A 143 2.25 -9.39 -8.05
CA GLN A 143 0.87 -9.89 -7.97
C GLN A 143 0.06 -9.53 -9.23
N VAL A 144 0.22 -8.31 -9.76
CA VAL A 144 -0.42 -7.91 -11.02
C VAL A 144 0.03 -8.80 -12.17
N ARG A 145 1.33 -9.12 -12.28
CA ARG A 145 1.88 -10.02 -13.31
C ARG A 145 1.27 -11.41 -13.26
N ARG A 146 0.97 -11.94 -12.07
CA ARG A 146 0.25 -13.20 -11.95
C ARG A 146 -1.13 -13.11 -12.61
N HIS A 147 -1.86 -12.02 -12.38
CA HIS A 147 -3.16 -11.80 -13.03
C HIS A 147 -3.06 -11.48 -14.53
N GLU A 148 -1.93 -10.92 -15.00
CA GLU A 148 -1.65 -10.81 -16.45
C GLU A 148 -1.47 -12.19 -17.08
N ALA A 149 -0.72 -13.10 -16.42
CA ALA A 149 -0.55 -14.48 -16.89
C ALA A 149 -1.88 -15.24 -16.96
N ASP A 150 -2.81 -14.96 -16.04
CA ASP A 150 -4.15 -15.51 -16.01
C ASP A 150 -5.11 -14.86 -17.04
N GLY A 151 -4.65 -13.85 -17.80
CA GLY A 151 -5.44 -13.13 -18.80
C GLY A 151 -6.48 -12.16 -18.21
N LYS A 152 -6.44 -11.89 -16.90
CA LYS A 152 -7.38 -10.98 -16.22
C LYS A 152 -6.96 -9.52 -16.27
N VAL A 153 -5.69 -9.25 -16.44
CA VAL A 153 -5.12 -7.90 -16.47
C VAL A 153 -4.35 -7.68 -17.76
N LYS A 154 -4.47 -6.48 -18.32
CA LYS A 154 -3.62 -6.00 -19.40
C LYS A 154 -3.06 -4.64 -19.00
N LYS A 155 -1.72 -4.51 -19.02
CA LYS A 155 -1.04 -3.23 -18.77
C LYS A 155 -0.80 -2.48 -20.08
N TYR A 156 -1.03 -1.17 -20.04
CA TYR A 156 -0.69 -0.21 -21.09
C TYR A 156 0.26 0.81 -20.46
N GLU A 157 1.55 0.61 -20.65
CA GLU A 157 2.60 1.43 -20.06
C GLU A 157 3.13 2.45 -21.05
N ALA A 158 3.61 3.59 -20.55
CA ALA A 158 4.08 4.73 -21.35
C ALA A 158 2.99 5.30 -22.30
N TRP A 159 1.80 5.42 -21.79
CA TRP A 159 0.60 5.86 -22.49
C TRP A 159 0.17 7.26 -22.06
#